data_580e57f695e76c1e5f0310656b9d4492
#
_entry.id   580e57f695e76c1e5f0310656b9d4492
#
_cell.length_a   1.000
_cell.length_b   1.000
_cell.length_c   1.000
_cell.angle_alpha   90.00
_cell.angle_beta   90.00
_cell.angle_gamma   90.00
#
_symmetry.space_group_name_H-M   'P 1'
#
loop_
_entity.id
_entity.type
_entity.pdbx_description
1 polymer ?
#
loop_
_entity_poly.entity_id
_entity_poly.type
_entity_poly.pdbx_seq_one_letter_code
_entity_poly.pdbx_strand_id
1 'polypeptide(L)'
;MEILENNNAKSDIESAELKAHRTKKSFITLSTFNDKVWKVLPLKAIKKYGGLDANGRKGLYYTMSLKPNSAGLFLEVAKATILVRHMSGEIIASWSLQSLADRFIQKIPSLIFISANMEERAGKGYFYFYRAQLMKGTSPELLENQFKEENILVDLKLNKCTKSWYSP
;
A
#
# COMPACT_ATOMS: atom_id res chain seq x y z
N MET A 1 -16.32 -23.11 5.41
CA MET A 1 -14.97 -23.21 4.81
C MET A 1 -14.03 -22.55 5.79
N GLU A 2 -13.11 -23.30 6.35
CA GLU A 2 -12.08 -22.79 7.27
C GLU A 2 -10.84 -22.44 6.44
N ILE A 3 -10.43 -21.17 6.45
CA ILE A 3 -9.20 -20.73 5.78
C ILE A 3 -8.14 -20.67 6.87
N LEU A 4 -7.15 -21.54 6.79
CA LEU A 4 -6.01 -21.52 7.70
C LEU A 4 -5.14 -20.30 7.40
N GLU A 5 -4.76 -19.57 8.45
CA GLU A 5 -3.82 -18.47 8.34
C GLU A 5 -2.49 -18.96 7.75
N ASN A 6 -2.06 -18.32 6.67
CA ASN A 6 -0.79 -18.66 6.03
C ASN A 6 -0.07 -17.38 5.57
N ASN A 7 1.27 -17.46 5.52
CA ASN A 7 2.14 -16.38 5.04
C ASN A 7 2.55 -16.54 3.57
N ASN A 8 1.78 -17.29 2.79
CA ASN A 8 2.06 -17.50 1.38
C ASN A 8 1.80 -16.23 0.57
N ALA A 9 2.65 -15.97 -0.41
CA ALA A 9 2.46 -14.88 -1.37
C ALA A 9 1.36 -15.18 -2.43
N LYS A 10 0.71 -16.35 -2.33
CA LYS A 10 -0.40 -16.76 -3.20
C LYS A 10 -1.72 -16.17 -2.70
N SER A 11 -2.71 -16.09 -3.58
CA SER A 11 -4.08 -15.66 -3.23
C SER A 11 -4.71 -16.59 -2.18
N ASP A 12 -5.57 -16.02 -1.31
CA ASP A 12 -6.22 -16.75 -0.20
C ASP A 12 -7.20 -17.85 -0.67
N ILE A 13 -7.80 -17.67 -1.83
CA ILE A 13 -8.77 -18.60 -2.43
C ILE A 13 -8.39 -18.79 -3.90
N GLU A 14 -7.82 -19.94 -4.28
CA GLU A 14 -7.38 -20.33 -5.63
C GLU A 14 -7.02 -19.17 -6.59
N SER A 15 -8.02 -18.38 -7.01
CA SER A 15 -7.88 -17.25 -7.94
C SER A 15 -8.31 -15.89 -7.35
N ALA A 16 -8.57 -15.81 -6.04
CA ALA A 16 -9.06 -14.60 -5.42
C ALA A 16 -8.34 -14.28 -4.09
N GLU A 17 -7.94 -13.04 -3.94
CA GLU A 17 -7.48 -12.47 -2.66
C GLU A 17 -8.70 -12.04 -1.83
N LEU A 18 -8.71 -12.35 -0.55
CA LEU A 18 -9.78 -11.95 0.37
C LEU A 18 -9.33 -10.76 1.23
N LYS A 19 -10.08 -9.68 1.22
CA LYS A 19 -9.86 -8.52 2.09
C LYS A 19 -11.13 -8.20 2.86
N ALA A 20 -11.03 -8.11 4.18
CA ALA A 20 -12.13 -7.73 5.04
C ALA A 20 -11.91 -6.33 5.63
N HIS A 21 -12.99 -5.56 5.77
CA HIS A 21 -12.97 -4.19 6.26
C HIS A 21 -14.09 -3.95 7.27
N ARG A 22 -13.76 -3.38 8.42
CA ARG A 22 -14.69 -3.16 9.54
C ARG A 22 -15.29 -1.76 9.60
N THR A 23 -14.59 -0.77 9.05
CA THR A 23 -15.05 0.62 9.09
C THR A 23 -14.72 1.35 7.80
N LYS A 24 -15.57 2.30 7.38
CA LYS A 24 -15.37 3.11 6.16
C LYS A 24 -14.12 4.02 6.18
N LYS A 25 -13.43 4.13 7.32
CA LYS A 25 -12.34 5.12 7.53
C LYS A 25 -10.93 4.53 7.57
N SER A 26 -10.74 3.22 7.50
CA SER A 26 -9.40 2.62 7.52
C SER A 26 -8.96 2.20 6.13
N PHE A 27 -7.69 2.45 5.82
CA PHE A 27 -7.07 1.96 4.59
C PHE A 27 -6.81 0.46 4.67
N ILE A 28 -6.83 -0.19 3.52
CA ILE A 28 -6.51 -1.61 3.37
C ILE A 28 -5.24 -1.71 2.54
N THR A 29 -4.27 -2.48 3.03
CA THR A 29 -3.09 -2.79 2.25
C THR A 29 -3.46 -3.76 1.14
N LEU A 30 -3.41 -3.28 -0.10
CA LEU A 30 -3.67 -4.10 -1.28
C LEU A 30 -2.45 -4.95 -1.63
N SER A 31 -1.26 -4.32 -1.70
CA SER A 31 -0.03 -5.01 -2.06
C SER A 31 1.21 -4.25 -1.59
N THR A 32 2.36 -4.93 -1.58
CA THR A 32 3.67 -4.34 -1.29
C THR A 32 4.55 -4.42 -2.53
N PHE A 33 5.15 -3.29 -2.92
CA PHE A 33 6.02 -3.16 -4.09
C PHE A 33 7.27 -2.36 -3.74
N ASN A 34 8.41 -3.02 -3.57
CA ASN A 34 9.68 -2.37 -3.16
C ASN A 34 10.82 -2.61 -4.14
N ASP A 35 10.58 -3.35 -5.22
CA ASP A 35 11.65 -3.75 -6.13
C ASP A 35 12.01 -2.60 -7.07
N LYS A 36 13.31 -2.21 -7.05
CA LYS A 36 13.93 -1.22 -7.97
C LYS A 36 13.22 0.13 -8.14
N VAL A 37 12.43 0.53 -7.14
CA VAL A 37 11.61 1.77 -7.20
C VAL A 37 12.34 3.01 -6.70
N TRP A 38 13.36 2.85 -5.87
CA TRP A 38 14.08 3.94 -5.22
C TRP A 38 15.01 4.68 -6.19
N LYS A 39 14.86 6.01 -6.26
CA LYS A 39 15.74 6.93 -6.98
C LYS A 39 16.80 7.53 -6.05
N VAL A 40 16.49 7.58 -4.76
CA VAL A 40 17.42 7.96 -3.69
C VAL A 40 17.63 6.73 -2.81
N LEU A 41 18.86 6.44 -2.40
CA LEU A 41 19.12 5.31 -1.50
C LEU A 41 18.22 5.40 -0.26
N PRO A 42 17.53 4.30 0.13
CA PRO A 42 16.57 4.31 1.26
C PRO A 42 17.12 4.93 2.54
N LEU A 43 18.37 4.62 2.91
CA LEU A 43 19.03 5.21 4.08
C LEU A 43 19.23 6.72 3.96
N LYS A 44 19.53 7.23 2.75
CA LYS A 44 19.63 8.69 2.53
C LYS A 44 18.28 9.35 2.65
N ALA A 45 17.24 8.74 2.07
CA ALA A 45 15.86 9.23 2.20
C ALA A 45 15.40 9.26 3.66
N ILE A 46 15.67 8.20 4.45
CA ILE A 46 15.38 8.17 5.90
C ILE A 46 16.13 9.28 6.64
N LYS A 47 17.42 9.47 6.36
CA LYS A 47 18.21 10.54 7.03
C LYS A 47 17.63 11.93 6.73
N LYS A 48 17.22 12.18 5.47
CA LYS A 48 16.81 13.50 4.99
C LYS A 48 15.36 13.83 5.37
N TYR A 49 14.44 12.86 5.21
CA TYR A 49 13.00 13.06 5.29
C TYR A 49 12.31 12.27 6.41
N GLY A 50 13.03 11.38 7.09
CA GLY A 50 12.45 10.52 8.12
C GLY A 50 12.13 11.26 9.41
N GLY A 51 10.98 10.92 10.01
CA GLY A 51 10.58 11.27 11.35
C GLY A 51 10.98 10.22 12.39
N LEU A 52 10.79 10.53 13.66
CA LEU A 52 10.92 9.57 14.77
C LEU A 52 9.58 8.88 15.03
N ASP A 53 9.60 7.57 15.22
CA ASP A 53 8.43 6.83 15.69
C ASP A 53 8.30 6.92 17.23
N ALA A 54 7.25 6.32 17.79
CA ALA A 54 6.99 6.30 19.23
C ALA A 54 8.13 5.66 20.06
N ASN A 55 8.99 4.85 19.42
CA ASN A 55 10.14 4.22 20.05
C ASN A 55 11.46 4.98 19.79
N GLY A 56 11.40 6.20 19.26
CA GLY A 56 12.57 7.02 18.93
C GLY A 56 13.36 6.53 17.71
N ARG A 57 12.83 5.60 16.90
CA ARG A 57 13.50 5.09 15.70
C ARG A 57 13.22 5.99 14.53
N LYS A 58 14.27 6.42 13.83
CA LYS A 58 14.12 7.24 12.62
C LYS A 58 13.71 6.38 11.41
N GLY A 59 12.63 6.78 10.75
CA GLY A 59 12.10 6.08 9.59
C GLY A 59 11.24 6.96 8.71
N LEU A 60 10.87 6.45 7.55
CA LEU A 60 9.83 7.01 6.69
C LEU A 60 8.53 6.27 6.99
N TYR A 61 7.61 6.91 7.67
CA TYR A 61 6.31 6.37 8.04
C TYR A 61 5.23 7.34 7.57
N TYR A 62 5.00 7.37 6.26
CA TYR A 62 4.09 8.32 5.65
C TYR A 62 3.14 7.63 4.67
N THR A 63 1.85 7.86 4.84
CA THR A 63 0.87 7.62 3.78
C THR A 63 0.90 8.83 2.84
N MET A 64 1.27 8.59 1.59
CA MET A 64 1.49 9.61 0.58
C MET A 64 0.18 9.93 -0.15
N SER A 65 -0.18 11.19 -0.21
CA SER A 65 -1.27 11.74 -1.00
C SER A 65 -0.74 12.72 -2.06
N LEU A 66 -1.63 13.32 -2.87
CA LEU A 66 -1.25 14.34 -3.86
C LEU A 66 -0.80 15.64 -3.19
N LYS A 67 -1.15 15.86 -1.92
CA LYS A 67 -0.73 17.03 -1.14
C LYS A 67 0.54 16.72 -0.35
N PRO A 68 1.48 17.70 -0.26
CA PRO A 68 2.67 17.54 0.55
C PRO A 68 2.33 17.26 2.02
N ASN A 69 3.02 16.27 2.61
CA ASN A 69 2.95 15.98 4.04
C ASN A 69 3.91 16.89 4.84
N SER A 70 4.00 16.67 6.15
CA SER A 70 4.88 17.46 7.05
C SER A 70 6.37 17.39 6.71
N ALA A 71 6.81 16.37 5.96
CA ALA A 71 8.18 16.25 5.47
C ALA A 71 8.36 16.83 4.05
N GLY A 72 7.32 17.47 3.48
CA GLY A 72 7.33 18.02 2.12
C GLY A 72 7.26 16.96 1.03
N LEU A 73 6.91 15.72 1.35
CA LEU A 73 6.78 14.61 0.41
C LEU A 73 5.33 14.46 -0.06
N PHE A 74 5.14 14.18 -1.34
CA PHE A 74 3.82 13.98 -1.96
C PHE A 74 3.87 13.01 -3.13
N LEU A 75 2.70 12.51 -3.55
CA LEU A 75 2.56 11.75 -4.79
C LEU A 75 2.39 12.69 -5.97
N GLU A 76 3.06 12.39 -7.06
CA GLU A 76 2.81 12.96 -8.36
C GLU A 76 2.42 11.86 -9.33
N VAL A 77 1.26 12.01 -9.96
CA VAL A 77 0.81 11.14 -11.04
C VAL A 77 1.31 11.73 -12.35
N ALA A 78 2.41 11.21 -12.85
CA ALA A 78 2.97 11.58 -14.14
C ALA A 78 2.54 10.58 -15.22
N LYS A 79 2.79 10.91 -16.50
CA LYS A 79 2.45 10.03 -17.61
C LYS A 79 3.07 8.64 -17.40
N ALA A 80 2.22 7.62 -17.28
CA ALA A 80 2.60 6.21 -17.09
C ALA A 80 3.40 5.89 -15.82
N THR A 81 3.54 6.83 -14.85
CA THR A 81 4.31 6.62 -13.62
C THR A 81 3.66 7.29 -12.41
N ILE A 82 3.90 6.70 -11.24
CA ILE A 82 3.63 7.31 -9.94
C ILE A 82 4.99 7.64 -9.31
N LEU A 83 5.13 8.87 -8.83
CA LEU A 83 6.35 9.36 -8.21
C LEU A 83 6.09 9.74 -6.75
N VAL A 84 7.00 9.41 -5.87
CA VAL A 84 7.14 10.11 -4.59
C VAL A 84 8.16 11.22 -4.78
N ARG A 85 7.70 12.45 -4.64
CA ARG A 85 8.51 13.65 -4.84
C ARG A 85 8.54 14.51 -3.59
N HIS A 86 9.61 15.24 -3.39
CA HIS A 86 9.71 16.30 -2.40
C HIS A 86 9.46 17.67 -3.05
N MET A 87 8.97 18.63 -2.28
CA MET A 87 8.70 20.02 -2.73
C MET A 87 9.91 20.70 -3.39
N SER A 88 11.16 20.29 -3.07
CA SER A 88 12.37 20.77 -3.75
C SER A 88 12.56 20.25 -5.18
N GLY A 89 11.66 19.39 -5.67
CA GLY A 89 11.76 18.77 -6.99
C GLY A 89 12.48 17.40 -6.99
N GLU A 90 13.07 16.96 -5.87
CA GLU A 90 13.77 15.67 -5.80
C GLU A 90 12.78 14.50 -5.90
N ILE A 91 13.08 13.53 -6.76
CA ILE A 91 12.32 12.29 -6.90
C ILE A 91 12.91 11.24 -5.96
N ILE A 92 12.11 10.73 -5.03
CA ILE A 92 12.52 9.78 -4.00
C ILE A 92 12.32 8.34 -4.48
N ALA A 93 11.16 8.06 -5.08
CA ALA A 93 10.80 6.75 -5.62
C ALA A 93 9.90 6.91 -6.84
N SER A 94 9.87 5.88 -7.71
CA SER A 94 9.09 5.89 -8.94
C SER A 94 8.59 4.48 -9.26
N TRP A 95 7.31 4.36 -9.59
CA TRP A 95 6.68 3.12 -10.06
C TRP A 95 6.12 3.33 -11.46
N SER A 96 6.40 2.41 -12.39
CA SER A 96 5.69 2.32 -13.65
C SER A 96 4.26 1.81 -13.39
N LEU A 97 3.24 2.48 -13.94
CA LEU A 97 1.85 2.03 -13.86
C LEU A 97 1.66 0.67 -14.51
N GLN A 98 2.38 0.39 -15.61
CA GLN A 98 2.35 -0.93 -16.25
C GLN A 98 2.87 -2.01 -15.30
N SER A 99 4.05 -1.80 -14.68
CA SER A 99 4.61 -2.78 -13.74
C SER A 99 3.72 -2.98 -12.51
N LEU A 100 3.04 -1.93 -12.05
CA LEU A 100 2.05 -2.04 -10.98
C LEU A 100 0.85 -2.87 -11.41
N ALA A 101 0.29 -2.62 -12.60
CA ALA A 101 -0.84 -3.36 -13.13
C ALA A 101 -0.50 -4.84 -13.33
N ASP A 102 0.64 -5.14 -13.96
CA ASP A 102 1.11 -6.52 -14.20
C ASP A 102 1.26 -7.28 -12.88
N ARG A 103 1.86 -6.65 -11.88
CA ARG A 103 2.05 -7.28 -10.58
C ARG A 103 0.74 -7.44 -9.81
N PHE A 104 -0.18 -6.51 -9.96
CA PHE A 104 -1.54 -6.64 -9.42
C PHE A 104 -2.27 -7.83 -10.03
N ILE A 105 -2.25 -7.97 -11.35
CA ILE A 105 -2.89 -9.08 -12.05
C ILE A 105 -2.29 -10.43 -11.61
N GLN A 106 -0.96 -10.50 -11.45
CA GLN A 106 -0.29 -11.72 -11.01
C GLN A 106 -0.63 -12.11 -9.58
N LYS A 107 -0.68 -11.12 -8.66
CA LYS A 107 -0.89 -11.38 -7.23
C LYS A 107 -2.36 -11.43 -6.85
N ILE A 108 -3.17 -10.59 -7.47
CA ILE A 108 -4.58 -10.39 -7.15
C ILE A 108 -5.39 -10.47 -8.46
N PRO A 109 -5.50 -11.67 -9.06
CA PRO A 109 -6.27 -11.84 -10.30
C PRO A 109 -7.74 -11.49 -10.10
N SER A 110 -8.27 -11.71 -8.89
CA SER A 110 -9.54 -11.16 -8.42
C SER A 110 -9.46 -10.85 -6.93
N LEU A 111 -10.24 -9.88 -6.50
CA LEU A 111 -10.33 -9.44 -5.11
C LEU A 111 -11.77 -9.60 -4.62
N ILE A 112 -11.96 -10.37 -3.55
CA ILE A 112 -13.22 -10.43 -2.81
C ILE A 112 -13.10 -9.49 -1.63
N PHE A 113 -13.88 -8.41 -1.67
CA PHE A 113 -13.90 -7.39 -0.65
C PHE A 113 -15.14 -7.54 0.23
N ILE A 114 -14.93 -7.82 1.53
CA ILE A 114 -16.01 -8.06 2.48
C ILE A 114 -16.10 -6.88 3.45
N SER A 115 -17.29 -6.31 3.58
CA SER A 115 -17.60 -5.31 4.60
C SER A 115 -18.33 -5.96 5.75
N ALA A 116 -17.88 -5.70 6.98
CA ALA A 116 -18.47 -6.22 8.20
C ALA A 116 -18.68 -5.12 9.24
N ASN A 117 -19.75 -5.23 10.01
CA ASN A 117 -19.89 -4.52 11.26
C ASN A 117 -19.38 -5.40 12.41
N MET A 118 -18.83 -4.79 13.44
CA MET A 118 -18.41 -5.49 14.65
C MET A 118 -19.27 -5.03 15.82
N GLU A 119 -19.76 -5.99 16.60
CA GLU A 119 -20.42 -5.77 17.87
C GLU A 119 -19.67 -6.53 18.96
N GLU A 120 -19.46 -5.90 20.09
CA GLU A 120 -18.86 -6.55 21.25
C GLU A 120 -19.97 -6.98 22.23
N ARG A 121 -20.00 -8.27 22.59
CA ARG A 121 -20.94 -8.84 23.58
C ARG A 121 -20.15 -9.69 24.56
N ALA A 122 -20.24 -9.39 25.84
CA ALA A 122 -19.56 -10.10 26.93
C ALA A 122 -18.05 -10.28 26.69
N GLY A 123 -17.35 -9.23 26.20
CA GLY A 123 -15.92 -9.25 25.92
C GLY A 123 -15.52 -10.05 24.69
N LYS A 124 -16.47 -10.50 23.86
CA LYS A 124 -16.23 -11.19 22.58
C LYS A 124 -16.70 -10.35 21.42
N GLY A 125 -15.86 -10.26 20.37
CA GLY A 125 -16.21 -9.57 19.13
C GLY A 125 -17.02 -10.48 18.18
N TYR A 126 -18.16 -9.99 17.72
CA TYR A 126 -19.02 -10.64 16.72
C TYR A 126 -19.00 -9.82 15.44
N PHE A 127 -18.84 -10.49 14.28
CA PHE A 127 -18.77 -9.84 12.97
C PHE A 127 -20.01 -10.16 12.17
N TYR A 128 -20.66 -9.11 11.68
CA TYR A 128 -21.84 -9.20 10.80
C TYR A 128 -21.44 -8.77 9.40
N PHE A 129 -21.31 -9.72 8.50
CA PHE A 129 -21.01 -9.45 7.10
C PHE A 129 -22.27 -8.96 6.39
N TYR A 130 -22.20 -7.76 5.83
CA TYR A 130 -23.36 -7.17 5.17
C TYR A 130 -23.15 -6.88 3.67
N ARG A 131 -21.91 -6.96 3.19
CA ARG A 131 -21.59 -6.71 1.80
C ARG A 131 -20.37 -7.51 1.37
N ALA A 132 -20.48 -8.17 0.20
CA ALA A 132 -19.36 -8.77 -0.51
C ALA A 132 -19.31 -8.18 -1.92
N GLN A 133 -18.12 -7.80 -2.39
CA GLN A 133 -17.88 -7.27 -3.72
C GLN A 133 -16.77 -8.07 -4.38
N LEU A 134 -17.01 -8.56 -5.60
CA LEU A 134 -15.99 -9.16 -6.43
C LEU A 134 -15.46 -8.10 -7.40
N MET A 135 -14.17 -7.84 -7.33
CA MET A 135 -13.47 -6.94 -8.22
C MET A 135 -12.48 -7.73 -9.06
N LYS A 136 -12.46 -7.49 -10.36
CA LYS A 136 -11.57 -8.15 -11.31
C LYS A 136 -11.02 -7.14 -12.32
N GLY A 137 -9.84 -7.45 -12.81
CA GLY A 137 -9.18 -6.66 -13.83
C GLY A 137 -8.61 -5.34 -13.28
N THR A 138 -7.48 -5.00 -13.82
CA THR A 138 -6.86 -3.68 -13.64
C THR A 138 -6.11 -3.32 -14.92
N SER A 139 -5.82 -2.04 -15.08
CA SER A 139 -4.98 -1.55 -16.18
C SER A 139 -4.18 -0.36 -15.69
N PRO A 140 -3.12 0.06 -16.41
CA PRO A 140 -2.39 1.27 -16.09
C PRO A 140 -3.29 2.50 -16.00
N GLU A 141 -4.27 2.63 -16.90
CA GLU A 141 -5.21 3.76 -16.96
C GLU A 141 -6.16 3.77 -15.75
N LEU A 142 -6.67 2.59 -15.37
CA LEU A 142 -7.50 2.47 -14.17
C LEU A 142 -6.72 2.85 -12.91
N LEU A 143 -5.48 2.35 -12.77
CA LEU A 143 -4.62 2.71 -11.65
C LEU A 143 -4.31 4.20 -11.64
N GLU A 144 -4.01 4.80 -12.79
CA GLU A 144 -3.75 6.24 -12.91
C GLU A 144 -4.93 7.07 -12.39
N ASN A 145 -6.15 6.72 -12.79
CA ASN A 145 -7.37 7.40 -12.33
C ASN A 145 -7.57 7.22 -10.83
N GLN A 146 -7.39 6.00 -10.30
CA GLN A 146 -7.54 5.74 -8.87
C GLN A 146 -6.51 6.49 -8.00
N PHE A 147 -5.28 6.69 -8.49
CA PHE A 147 -4.28 7.53 -7.82
C PHE A 147 -4.63 9.02 -7.91
N LYS A 148 -5.13 9.51 -9.06
CA LYS A 148 -5.58 10.90 -9.22
C LYS A 148 -6.78 11.26 -8.34
N GLU A 149 -7.66 10.29 -8.10
CA GLU A 149 -8.83 10.42 -7.22
C GLU A 149 -8.52 10.16 -5.74
N GLU A 150 -7.25 9.85 -5.41
CA GLU A 150 -6.80 9.48 -4.07
C GLU A 150 -7.54 8.27 -3.45
N ASN A 151 -8.13 7.40 -4.29
CA ASN A 151 -8.72 6.13 -3.87
C ASN A 151 -7.63 5.09 -3.56
N ILE A 152 -6.46 5.22 -4.18
CA ILE A 152 -5.25 4.44 -3.89
C ILE A 152 -4.14 5.39 -3.45
N LEU A 153 -3.47 5.03 -2.36
CA LEU A 153 -2.38 5.79 -1.77
C LEU A 153 -1.12 4.92 -1.69
N VAL A 154 0.04 5.55 -1.58
CA VAL A 154 1.31 4.86 -1.33
C VAL A 154 1.68 5.01 0.14
N ASP A 155 1.89 3.89 0.81
CA ASP A 155 2.31 3.87 2.21
C ASP A 155 3.81 3.53 2.29
N LEU A 156 4.62 4.49 2.73
CA LEU A 156 6.05 4.31 2.96
C LEU A 156 6.29 3.86 4.40
N LYS A 157 6.83 2.65 4.57
CA LYS A 157 7.20 2.07 5.87
C LYS A 157 8.64 1.57 5.85
N LEU A 158 9.58 2.47 6.09
CA LEU A 158 11.01 2.16 6.14
C LEU A 158 11.62 2.62 7.45
N ASN A 159 12.46 1.79 8.06
CA ASN A 159 13.28 2.16 9.22
C ASN A 159 14.72 1.66 9.06
N LYS A 160 15.62 2.16 9.91
CA LYS A 160 17.03 1.77 9.93
C LYS A 160 17.25 0.29 10.26
N CYS A 161 16.31 -0.37 10.90
CA CYS A 161 16.42 -1.78 11.30
C CYS A 161 15.99 -2.77 10.21
N THR A 162 15.47 -2.31 9.07
CA THR A 162 15.27 -3.19 7.92
C THR A 162 16.64 -3.66 7.46
N LYS A 163 17.02 -4.87 7.88
CA LYS A 163 18.22 -5.55 7.39
C LYS A 163 18.25 -5.43 5.88
N SER A 164 19.37 -4.96 5.38
CA SER A 164 19.78 -4.88 3.99
C SER A 164 19.08 -5.93 3.09
N TRP A 165 18.15 -5.49 2.27
CA TRP A 165 17.65 -6.24 1.12
C TRP A 165 18.51 -6.03 -0.11
N TYR A 166 19.77 -5.61 0.10
CA TYR A 166 20.79 -5.50 -0.92
C TYR A 166 21.96 -6.37 -0.51
N SER A 167 21.92 -7.66 -0.83
CA SER A 167 23.13 -8.40 -1.18
C SER A 167 23.46 -8.10 -2.64
N PRO A 168 24.73 -7.95 -3.01
CA PRO A 168 25.21 -7.54 -4.32
C PRO A 168 24.80 -8.51 -5.43
#